data_93965592c474efb1f1352f36000ccb5e
#
_entry.id   93965592c474efb1f1352f36000ccb5e
#
_cell.length_a   1.000
_cell.length_b   1.000
_cell.length_c   1.000
_cell.angle_alpha   90.00
_cell.angle_beta   90.00
_cell.angle_gamma   90.00
#
_symmetry.space_group_name_H-M   'P 1'
#
loop_
_entity.id
_entity.type
_entity.pdbx_description
1 polymer ?
#
loop_
_entity_poly.entity_id
_entity_poly.type
_entity_poly.pdbx_seq_one_letter_code
_entity_poly.pdbx_strand_id
1 'polypeptide(L)'
;MKFHDPWLLLLLLFVPAWLWWERRMVARGGLKFSSILAARATSSFWSVLGPTLLLAVRGAALALLVVALARPQVGKNESRWRTEGIDIVLAVDVSGSMLAQDFKVNGQPLDRISVVKQVVKEFIDARPNDRIGMVAFAGRAYVASPLTLDHDWLERNLDRVKVGLIEDGTALGSGLGTAVNRLRDP
;
A
#
# COMPACT_ATOMS: atom_id res chain seq x y z
N MET A 1 -11.61 -11.00 7.06
CA MET A 1 -12.20 -10.90 5.73
C MET A 1 -13.33 -9.89 5.78
N LYS A 2 -13.30 -8.83 4.96
CA LYS A 2 -14.41 -7.87 4.83
C LYS A 2 -15.03 -8.08 3.46
N PHE A 3 -16.36 -8.13 3.38
CA PHE A 3 -17.05 -8.16 2.09
C PHE A 3 -17.25 -6.71 1.64
N HIS A 4 -17.02 -6.43 0.37
CA HIS A 4 -17.23 -5.09 -0.17
C HIS A 4 -18.73 -4.76 -0.18
N ASP A 5 -19.57 -5.72 -0.60
CA ASP A 5 -21.01 -5.58 -0.71
C ASP A 5 -21.75 -6.67 0.09
N PRO A 6 -21.87 -6.50 1.45
CA PRO A 6 -22.41 -7.55 2.30
C PRO A 6 -23.90 -7.85 2.04
N TRP A 7 -24.69 -6.88 1.54
CA TRP A 7 -26.12 -7.10 1.24
C TRP A 7 -26.35 -8.06 0.04
N LEU A 8 -25.36 -8.30 -0.83
CA LEU A 8 -25.48 -9.33 -1.87
C LEU A 8 -25.56 -10.75 -1.27
N LEU A 9 -25.10 -10.94 -0.04
CA LEU A 9 -25.27 -12.20 0.68
C LEU A 9 -26.73 -12.52 0.99
N LEU A 10 -27.63 -11.53 0.99
CA LEU A 10 -29.09 -11.75 1.15
C LEU A 10 -29.66 -12.54 -0.04
N LEU A 11 -29.02 -12.48 -1.22
CA LEU A 11 -29.40 -13.31 -2.36
C LEU A 11 -29.22 -14.80 -2.10
N LEU A 12 -28.38 -15.17 -1.14
CA LEU A 12 -28.23 -16.57 -0.71
C LEU A 12 -29.52 -17.17 -0.17
N LEU A 13 -30.42 -16.36 0.38
CA LEU A 13 -31.74 -16.79 0.84
C LEU A 13 -32.66 -17.19 -0.33
N PHE A 14 -32.44 -16.66 -1.52
CA PHE A 14 -33.20 -17.03 -2.71
C PHE A 14 -32.79 -18.39 -3.31
N VAL A 15 -31.55 -18.84 -3.04
CA VAL A 15 -31.05 -20.12 -3.59
C VAL A 15 -31.91 -21.32 -3.13
N PRO A 16 -32.24 -21.50 -1.83
CA PRO A 16 -33.10 -22.62 -1.44
C PRO A 16 -34.54 -22.48 -1.94
N ALA A 17 -35.07 -21.25 -2.05
CA ALA A 17 -36.39 -21.00 -2.63
C ALA A 17 -36.44 -21.39 -4.10
N TRP A 18 -35.40 -21.05 -4.88
CA TRP A 18 -35.26 -21.43 -6.27
C TRP A 18 -35.15 -22.96 -6.44
N LEU A 19 -34.31 -23.64 -5.64
CA LEU A 19 -34.16 -25.07 -5.67
C LEU A 19 -35.44 -25.83 -5.32
N TRP A 20 -36.20 -25.30 -4.36
CA TRP A 20 -37.51 -25.85 -4.00
C TRP A 20 -38.53 -25.69 -5.15
N TRP A 21 -38.55 -24.52 -5.82
CA TRP A 21 -39.39 -24.30 -7.00
C TRP A 21 -39.03 -25.25 -8.14
N GLU A 22 -37.74 -25.37 -8.47
CA GLU A 22 -37.25 -26.27 -9.51
C GLU A 22 -37.67 -27.70 -9.26
N ARG A 23 -37.52 -28.21 -8.03
CA ARG A 23 -38.01 -29.53 -7.63
C ARG A 23 -39.51 -29.71 -7.88
N ARG A 24 -40.33 -28.69 -7.58
CA ARG A 24 -41.77 -28.75 -7.81
C ARG A 24 -42.15 -28.72 -9.31
N MET A 25 -41.41 -28.01 -10.13
CA MET A 25 -41.61 -27.94 -11.58
C MET A 25 -41.24 -29.25 -12.25
N VAL A 26 -40.08 -29.84 -11.90
CA VAL A 26 -39.64 -31.15 -12.41
C VAL A 26 -40.63 -32.24 -12.01
N ALA A 27 -41.16 -32.22 -10.79
CA ALA A 27 -42.18 -33.19 -10.35
C ALA A 27 -43.52 -33.11 -11.15
N ARG A 28 -43.81 -31.96 -11.76
CA ARG A 28 -45.03 -31.74 -12.58
C ARG A 28 -44.85 -32.15 -14.04
N GLY A 29 -43.60 -32.28 -14.51
CA GLY A 29 -43.26 -32.62 -15.91
C GLY A 29 -43.19 -34.13 -16.19
N GLY A 30 -43.91 -34.96 -15.47
CA GLY A 30 -43.90 -36.41 -15.68
C GLY A 30 -44.40 -36.79 -17.08
N LEU A 31 -43.56 -37.43 -17.89
CA LEU A 31 -43.98 -38.03 -19.16
C LEU A 31 -44.93 -39.20 -18.85
N LYS A 32 -46.15 -39.16 -19.36
CA LYS A 32 -47.08 -40.25 -19.25
C LYS A 32 -46.69 -41.34 -20.26
N PHE A 33 -45.97 -42.39 -19.74
CA PHE A 33 -45.66 -43.57 -20.52
C PHE A 33 -46.77 -44.60 -20.33
N SER A 34 -47.20 -45.19 -21.45
CA SER A 34 -48.26 -46.24 -21.49
C SER A 34 -47.82 -47.58 -20.86
N SER A 35 -46.54 -47.78 -20.54
CA SER A 35 -46.03 -49.03 -19.98
C SER A 35 -45.09 -48.78 -18.80
N ILE A 36 -45.60 -49.03 -17.60
CA ILE A 36 -44.83 -48.92 -16.33
C ILE A 36 -43.81 -50.05 -16.16
N LEU A 37 -43.98 -51.18 -16.85
CA LEU A 37 -43.12 -52.38 -16.74
C LEU A 37 -41.73 -52.12 -17.30
N ALA A 38 -41.56 -51.38 -18.37
CA ALA A 38 -40.26 -51.03 -18.95
C ALA A 38 -39.49 -50.01 -18.09
N ALA A 39 -40.18 -49.14 -17.38
CA ALA A 39 -39.55 -48.15 -16.51
C ALA A 39 -39.02 -48.74 -15.17
N ARG A 40 -39.61 -49.83 -14.69
CA ARG A 40 -39.16 -50.53 -13.46
C ARG A 40 -37.90 -51.35 -13.68
N ALA A 41 -37.60 -51.80 -14.89
CA ALA A 41 -36.44 -52.60 -15.22
C ALA A 41 -35.10 -51.83 -15.20
N THR A 42 -35.14 -50.52 -15.20
CA THR A 42 -33.96 -49.65 -15.28
C THR A 42 -33.77 -48.73 -14.07
N SER A 43 -34.37 -49.07 -12.90
CA SER A 43 -34.11 -48.33 -11.67
C SER A 43 -32.68 -48.58 -11.16
N SER A 44 -31.72 -48.00 -11.85
CA SER A 44 -30.33 -47.95 -11.36
C SER A 44 -30.21 -46.91 -10.24
N PHE A 45 -29.36 -47.22 -9.26
CA PHE A 45 -29.01 -46.28 -8.19
C PHE A 45 -28.70 -44.88 -8.71
N TRP A 46 -28.09 -44.76 -9.90
CA TRP A 46 -27.78 -43.53 -10.59
C TRP A 46 -29.02 -42.77 -11.10
N SER A 47 -30.14 -43.42 -11.35
CA SER A 47 -31.37 -42.76 -11.82
C SER A 47 -32.05 -41.93 -10.72
N VAL A 48 -31.81 -42.27 -9.45
CA VAL A 48 -32.32 -41.54 -8.27
C VAL A 48 -31.29 -40.51 -7.79
N LEU A 49 -30.02 -40.86 -7.85
CA LEU A 49 -28.95 -39.95 -7.39
C LEU A 49 -28.63 -38.84 -8.42
N GLY A 50 -28.71 -39.13 -9.71
CA GLY A 50 -28.36 -38.18 -10.78
C GLY A 50 -29.10 -36.85 -10.69
N PRO A 51 -30.43 -36.84 -10.61
CA PRO A 51 -31.20 -35.57 -10.50
C PRO A 51 -30.92 -34.81 -9.23
N THR A 52 -30.72 -35.48 -8.10
CA THR A 52 -30.40 -34.81 -6.82
C THR A 52 -28.99 -34.26 -6.81
N LEU A 53 -28.02 -34.96 -7.40
CA LEU A 53 -26.65 -34.48 -7.56
C LEU A 53 -26.58 -33.23 -8.46
N LEU A 54 -27.27 -33.29 -9.60
CA LEU A 54 -27.35 -32.14 -10.51
C LEU A 54 -27.94 -30.91 -9.84
N LEU A 55 -29.00 -31.10 -9.04
CA LEU A 55 -29.62 -30.01 -8.31
C LEU A 55 -28.69 -29.43 -7.24
N ALA A 56 -27.95 -30.30 -6.54
CA ALA A 56 -26.95 -29.88 -5.56
C ALA A 56 -25.81 -29.09 -6.21
N VAL A 57 -25.30 -29.55 -7.36
CA VAL A 57 -24.25 -28.83 -8.12
C VAL A 57 -24.74 -27.47 -8.59
N ARG A 58 -25.97 -27.38 -9.11
CA ARG A 58 -26.56 -26.07 -9.49
C ARG A 58 -26.71 -25.13 -8.31
N GLY A 59 -27.18 -25.63 -7.16
CA GLY A 59 -27.29 -24.85 -5.94
C GLY A 59 -25.93 -24.35 -5.45
N ALA A 60 -24.92 -25.21 -5.47
CA ALA A 60 -23.56 -24.84 -5.12
C ALA A 60 -22.98 -23.78 -6.08
N ALA A 61 -23.20 -23.93 -7.37
CA ALA A 61 -22.75 -22.95 -8.38
C ALA A 61 -23.38 -21.58 -8.15
N LEU A 62 -24.70 -21.52 -7.89
CA LEU A 62 -25.39 -20.27 -7.59
C LEU A 62 -24.89 -19.64 -6.27
N ALA A 63 -24.68 -20.45 -5.23
CA ALA A 63 -24.16 -19.96 -3.97
C ALA A 63 -22.73 -19.38 -4.11
N LEU A 64 -21.86 -20.07 -4.85
CA LEU A 64 -20.50 -19.61 -5.15
C LEU A 64 -20.52 -18.30 -5.98
N LEU A 65 -21.45 -18.20 -6.93
CA LEU A 65 -21.60 -16.98 -7.73
C LEU A 65 -22.03 -15.80 -6.85
N VAL A 66 -22.96 -15.98 -5.92
CA VAL A 66 -23.37 -14.95 -4.98
C VAL A 66 -22.19 -14.53 -4.07
N VAL A 67 -21.42 -15.50 -3.57
CA VAL A 67 -20.22 -15.21 -2.77
C VAL A 67 -19.17 -14.46 -3.58
N ALA A 68 -18.97 -14.83 -4.86
CA ALA A 68 -18.06 -14.12 -5.76
C ALA A 68 -18.52 -12.67 -6.02
N LEU A 69 -19.83 -12.45 -6.20
CA LEU A 69 -20.41 -11.10 -6.36
C LEU A 69 -20.25 -10.26 -5.10
N ALA A 70 -20.30 -10.86 -3.92
CA ALA A 70 -20.07 -10.18 -2.63
C ALA A 70 -18.61 -9.70 -2.46
N ARG A 71 -17.71 -10.01 -3.41
CA ARG A 71 -16.31 -9.58 -3.48
C ARG A 71 -15.59 -9.74 -2.14
N PRO A 72 -15.28 -10.97 -1.70
CA PRO A 72 -14.51 -11.17 -0.49
C PRO A 72 -13.13 -10.53 -0.65
N GLN A 73 -12.88 -9.47 0.09
CA GLN A 73 -11.58 -8.82 0.13
C GLN A 73 -10.76 -9.45 1.24
N VAL A 74 -9.70 -10.11 0.87
CA VAL A 74 -8.59 -10.39 1.78
C VAL A 74 -7.85 -9.07 1.91
N GLY A 75 -8.27 -8.23 2.85
CA GLY A 75 -7.52 -7.03 3.18
C GLY A 75 -6.10 -7.48 3.53
N LYS A 76 -5.12 -7.18 2.70
CA LYS A 76 -3.81 -6.87 3.24
C LYS A 76 -4.09 -5.73 4.20
N ASN A 77 -4.12 -6.03 5.48
CA ASN A 77 -3.86 -5.03 6.49
C ASN A 77 -2.43 -4.55 6.21
N GLU A 78 -2.27 -3.67 5.26
CA GLU A 78 -1.34 -2.61 5.48
C GLU A 78 -1.93 -1.89 6.71
N SER A 79 -1.55 -2.37 7.87
CA SER A 79 -1.51 -1.56 9.05
C SER A 79 -0.65 -0.37 8.61
N ARG A 80 -1.29 0.65 8.06
CA ARG A 80 -0.75 1.98 8.13
C ARG A 80 -0.69 2.23 9.63
N TRP A 81 0.41 1.80 10.22
CA TRP A 81 0.89 2.43 11.41
C TRP A 81 0.95 3.90 10.99
N ARG A 82 -0.10 4.66 11.31
CA ARG A 82 0.03 6.11 11.38
C ARG A 82 0.98 6.35 12.56
N THR A 83 2.22 6.03 12.35
CA THR A 83 3.27 6.67 13.10
C THR A 83 3.15 8.12 12.65
N GLU A 84 2.72 8.97 13.55
CA GLU A 84 2.62 10.40 13.30
C GLU A 84 4.04 10.90 13.09
N GLY A 85 4.52 10.79 11.85
CA GLY A 85 5.76 11.39 11.41
C GLY A 85 5.54 12.87 11.19
N ILE A 86 6.55 13.68 11.49
CA ILE A 86 6.57 15.10 11.21
C ILE A 86 7.36 15.38 9.92
N ASP A 87 7.11 16.55 9.34
CA ASP A 87 7.87 17.05 8.20
C ASP A 87 9.05 17.88 8.72
N ILE A 88 10.25 17.50 8.31
CA ILE A 88 11.50 18.16 8.71
C ILE A 88 12.22 18.62 7.46
N VAL A 89 12.66 19.87 7.41
CA VAL A 89 13.56 20.37 6.37
C VAL A 89 14.87 20.78 7.00
N LEU A 90 15.95 20.14 6.59
CA LEU A 90 17.32 20.44 7.03
C LEU A 90 17.89 21.56 6.15
N ALA A 91 18.34 22.63 6.73
CA ALA A 91 19.08 23.70 6.07
C ALA A 91 20.58 23.50 6.31
N VAL A 92 21.32 23.11 5.28
CA VAL A 92 22.74 22.80 5.34
C VAL A 92 23.56 23.91 4.73
N ASP A 93 24.46 24.49 5.51
CA ASP A 93 25.43 25.48 5.04
C ASP A 93 26.53 24.78 4.22
N VAL A 94 26.76 25.28 3.00
CA VAL A 94 27.80 24.82 2.09
C VAL A 94 28.72 25.98 1.64
N SER A 95 28.82 27.03 2.46
CA SER A 95 29.74 28.14 2.23
C SER A 95 31.19 27.73 2.34
N GLY A 96 32.11 28.54 1.83
CA GLY A 96 33.56 28.27 1.86
C GLY A 96 34.12 28.04 3.25
N SER A 97 33.50 28.63 4.30
CA SER A 97 33.89 28.42 5.71
C SER A 97 33.71 27.00 6.21
N MET A 98 32.90 26.19 5.51
CA MET A 98 32.67 24.77 5.83
C MET A 98 33.84 23.85 5.44
N LEU A 99 34.84 24.36 4.75
CA LEU A 99 36.11 23.67 4.47
C LEU A 99 37.12 23.78 5.60
N ALA A 100 36.84 24.59 6.64
CA ALA A 100 37.73 24.70 7.79
C ALA A 100 37.91 23.35 8.52
N GLN A 101 39.15 22.96 8.78
CA GLN A 101 39.52 21.70 9.43
C GLN A 101 39.81 21.90 10.92
N ASP A 102 38.83 22.42 11.63
CA ASP A 102 38.91 22.71 13.07
C ASP A 102 38.36 21.58 13.97
N PHE A 103 37.71 20.59 13.36
CA PHE A 103 37.28 19.38 14.07
C PHE A 103 38.28 18.25 13.97
N LYS A 104 38.40 17.46 15.05
CA LYS A 104 39.21 16.24 15.08
C LYS A 104 38.32 15.05 15.41
N VAL A 105 38.24 14.10 14.53
CA VAL A 105 37.55 12.82 14.73
C VAL A 105 38.59 11.73 14.69
N ASN A 106 38.70 10.94 15.76
CA ASN A 106 39.73 9.91 15.94
C ASN A 106 41.20 10.42 15.75
N GLY A 107 41.45 11.68 16.13
CA GLY A 107 42.77 12.31 16.03
C GLY A 107 43.12 12.86 14.64
N GLN A 108 42.29 12.67 13.63
CA GLN A 108 42.48 13.23 12.30
C GLN A 108 41.65 14.51 12.09
N PRO A 109 42.26 15.57 11.50
CA PRO A 109 41.52 16.78 11.17
C PRO A 109 40.46 16.47 10.12
N LEU A 110 39.23 16.90 10.36
CA LEU A 110 38.11 16.80 9.43
C LEU A 110 37.56 18.19 9.14
N ASP A 111 37.11 18.39 7.92
CA ASP A 111 36.40 19.60 7.53
C ASP A 111 34.97 19.62 8.12
N ARG A 112 34.45 20.81 8.35
CA ARG A 112 33.12 21.01 8.98
C ARG A 112 32.02 20.32 8.19
N ILE A 113 32.09 20.37 6.85
CA ILE A 113 31.03 19.77 6.00
C ILE A 113 30.97 18.25 6.15
N SER A 114 32.12 17.60 6.32
CA SER A 114 32.17 16.15 6.58
C SER A 114 31.56 15.77 7.92
N VAL A 115 31.84 16.56 8.95
CA VAL A 115 31.23 16.36 10.28
C VAL A 115 29.71 16.59 10.21
N VAL A 116 29.25 17.65 9.54
CA VAL A 116 27.82 17.91 9.36
C VAL A 116 27.14 16.77 8.63
N LYS A 117 27.74 16.23 7.56
CA LYS A 117 27.19 15.06 6.85
C LYS A 117 27.03 13.86 7.74
N GLN A 118 28.01 13.57 8.58
CA GLN A 118 27.94 12.45 9.52
C GLN A 118 26.79 12.64 10.52
N VAL A 119 26.69 13.82 11.13
CA VAL A 119 25.62 14.12 12.10
C VAL A 119 24.25 14.09 11.44
N VAL A 120 24.13 14.58 10.20
CA VAL A 120 22.87 14.55 9.45
C VAL A 120 22.47 13.11 9.13
N LYS A 121 23.39 12.21 8.77
CA LYS A 121 23.08 10.79 8.57
C LYS A 121 22.57 10.14 9.87
N GLU A 122 23.26 10.33 10.97
CA GLU A 122 22.83 9.83 12.28
C GLU A 122 21.43 10.38 12.67
N PHE A 123 21.17 11.65 12.32
CA PHE A 123 19.86 12.26 12.54
C PHE A 123 18.74 11.63 11.69
N ILE A 124 19.02 11.32 10.43
CA ILE A 124 18.09 10.66 9.51
C ILE A 124 17.78 9.25 10.00
N ASP A 125 18.81 8.46 10.33
CA ASP A 125 18.67 7.09 10.82
C ASP A 125 17.81 6.99 12.10
N ALA A 126 17.91 7.98 12.96
CA ALA A 126 17.13 8.05 14.20
C ALA A 126 15.62 8.35 13.96
N ARG A 127 15.21 8.66 12.74
CA ARG A 127 13.84 9.12 12.41
C ARG A 127 13.18 8.38 11.25
N PRO A 128 12.98 7.07 11.34
CA PRO A 128 12.52 6.23 10.21
C PRO A 128 11.11 6.57 9.71
N ASN A 129 10.33 7.34 10.46
CA ASN A 129 8.92 7.62 10.15
C ASN A 129 8.66 9.06 9.74
N ASP A 130 9.68 9.96 9.86
CA ASP A 130 9.55 11.35 9.52
C ASP A 130 9.86 11.60 8.03
N ARG A 131 9.13 12.51 7.38
CA ARG A 131 9.52 12.98 6.05
C ARG A 131 10.61 14.03 6.21
N ILE A 132 11.75 13.79 5.60
CA ILE A 132 12.90 14.66 5.70
C ILE A 132 13.25 15.21 4.33
N GLY A 133 13.39 16.54 4.23
CA GLY A 133 13.88 17.23 3.07
C GLY A 133 15.18 17.97 3.37
N MET A 134 15.88 18.45 2.35
CA MET A 134 17.15 19.14 2.51
C MET A 134 17.25 20.35 1.57
N VAL A 135 17.64 21.47 2.15
CA VAL A 135 18.00 22.71 1.45
C VAL A 135 19.47 23.00 1.74
N ALA A 136 20.28 23.16 0.70
CA ALA A 136 21.65 23.63 0.86
C ALA A 136 21.73 25.12 0.51
N PHE A 137 22.52 25.88 1.27
CA PHE A 137 22.69 27.30 1.03
C PHE A 137 24.15 27.74 1.19
N ALA A 138 24.54 28.71 0.39
CA ALA A 138 25.75 29.52 0.51
C ALA A 138 25.40 30.97 0.10
N GLY A 139 25.88 31.51 -1.00
CA GLY A 139 25.42 32.81 -1.53
C GLY A 139 23.97 32.78 -1.99
N ARG A 140 23.44 31.58 -2.32
CA ARG A 140 22.02 31.31 -2.65
C ARG A 140 21.59 30.01 -1.99
N ALA A 141 20.27 29.78 -1.92
CA ALA A 141 19.72 28.52 -1.47
C ALA A 141 19.16 27.71 -2.64
N TYR A 142 19.31 26.36 -2.57
CA TYR A 142 18.65 25.44 -3.47
C TYR A 142 18.12 24.22 -2.72
N VAL A 143 17.09 23.61 -3.27
CA VAL A 143 16.51 22.38 -2.73
C VAL A 143 17.38 21.21 -3.18
N ALA A 144 18.12 20.63 -2.25
CA ALA A 144 18.95 19.44 -2.51
C ALA A 144 18.14 18.17 -2.47
N SER A 145 17.05 18.13 -1.68
CA SER A 145 16.10 17.03 -1.62
C SER A 145 14.71 17.54 -1.24
N PRO A 146 13.63 17.12 -1.93
CA PRO A 146 12.27 17.34 -1.46
C PRO A 146 12.01 16.52 -0.19
N LEU A 147 10.87 16.77 0.47
CA LEU A 147 10.39 15.95 1.59
C LEU A 147 10.13 14.52 1.13
N THR A 148 10.81 13.56 1.74
CA THR A 148 10.73 12.13 1.40
C THR A 148 10.81 11.24 2.64
N LEU A 149 10.22 10.05 2.53
CA LEU A 149 10.42 8.92 3.46
C LEU A 149 11.53 7.98 2.96
N ASP A 150 12.04 8.18 1.74
CA ASP A 150 13.17 7.42 1.20
C ASP A 150 14.48 8.00 1.73
N HIS A 151 14.88 7.55 2.92
CA HIS A 151 16.07 8.03 3.61
C HIS A 151 17.35 7.60 2.89
N ASP A 152 17.38 6.43 2.25
CA ASP A 152 18.54 6.00 1.45
C ASP A 152 18.79 6.94 0.28
N TRP A 153 17.72 7.42 -0.35
CA TRP A 153 17.83 8.41 -1.43
C TRP A 153 18.29 9.78 -0.91
N LEU A 154 17.77 10.19 0.26
CA LEU A 154 18.15 11.44 0.93
C LEU A 154 19.64 11.45 1.27
N GLU A 155 20.19 10.37 1.82
CA GLU A 155 21.61 10.24 2.15
C GLU A 155 22.49 10.29 0.91
N ARG A 156 22.09 9.63 -0.19
CA ARG A 156 22.83 9.72 -1.46
C ARG A 156 22.87 11.15 -1.99
N ASN A 157 21.82 11.94 -1.79
CA ASN A 157 21.82 13.36 -2.15
C ASN A 157 22.67 14.20 -1.20
N LEU A 158 22.66 13.90 0.10
CA LEU A 158 23.54 14.54 1.08
C LEU A 158 25.03 14.34 0.70
N ASP A 159 25.41 13.15 0.25
CA ASP A 159 26.78 12.89 -0.18
C ASP A 159 27.20 13.72 -1.41
N ARG A 160 26.25 14.06 -2.29
CA ARG A 160 26.48 14.91 -3.47
C ARG A 160 26.61 16.40 -3.13
N VAL A 161 26.10 16.84 -1.99
CA VAL A 161 26.22 18.22 -1.52
C VAL A 161 27.70 18.49 -1.24
N LYS A 162 28.26 19.52 -1.87
CA LYS A 162 29.67 19.92 -1.76
C LYS A 162 29.79 21.43 -1.67
N VAL A 163 30.81 21.90 -0.97
CA VAL A 163 31.20 23.30 -1.00
C VAL A 163 31.66 23.67 -2.41
N GLY A 164 31.27 24.85 -2.87
CA GLY A 164 31.64 25.37 -4.21
C GLY A 164 30.67 25.01 -5.33
N LEU A 165 29.54 24.32 -5.07
CA LEU A 165 28.49 24.12 -6.06
C LEU A 165 27.70 25.40 -6.36
N ILE A 166 27.73 26.35 -5.46
CA ILE A 166 27.04 27.64 -5.54
C ILE A 166 28.04 28.77 -5.28
N GLU A 167 27.72 29.96 -5.69
CA GLU A 167 28.47 31.20 -5.36
C GLU A 167 28.74 31.28 -3.85
N ASP A 168 29.97 31.60 -3.49
CA ASP A 168 30.36 31.73 -2.08
C ASP A 168 29.59 32.84 -1.38
N GLY A 169 29.31 32.66 -0.12
CA GLY A 169 28.53 33.55 0.70
C GLY A 169 27.72 32.78 1.74
N THR A 170 27.02 33.50 2.63
CA THR A 170 26.20 32.86 3.67
C THR A 170 24.84 33.53 3.74
N ALA A 171 24.00 33.28 2.73
CA ALA A 171 22.65 33.80 2.64
C ALA A 171 21.67 32.99 3.50
N LEU A 172 21.85 33.05 4.84
CA LEU A 172 21.05 32.29 5.81
C LEU A 172 19.54 32.57 5.67
N GLY A 173 19.16 33.84 5.42
CA GLY A 173 17.75 34.20 5.21
C GLY A 173 17.15 33.53 3.99
N SER A 174 17.92 33.35 2.89
CA SER A 174 17.49 32.61 1.70
C SER A 174 17.35 31.13 2.00
N GLY A 175 18.28 30.54 2.75
CA GLY A 175 18.24 29.15 3.19
C GLY A 175 16.99 28.85 4.01
N LEU A 176 16.76 29.61 5.07
CA LEU A 176 15.59 29.49 5.94
C LEU A 176 14.28 29.73 5.20
N GLY A 177 14.21 30.79 4.37
CA GLY A 177 13.03 31.10 3.58
C GLY A 177 12.65 29.96 2.62
N THR A 178 13.65 29.37 1.98
CA THR A 178 13.43 28.19 1.09
C THR A 178 12.97 26.99 1.90
N ALA A 179 13.55 26.72 3.07
CA ALA A 179 13.16 25.62 3.94
C ALA A 179 11.71 25.78 4.44
N VAL A 180 11.32 26.97 4.88
CA VAL A 180 9.95 27.25 5.33
C VAL A 180 8.94 27.10 4.19
N ASN A 181 9.28 27.57 2.98
CA ASN A 181 8.40 27.39 1.81
C ASN A 181 8.19 25.91 1.49
N ARG A 182 9.22 25.07 1.66
CA ARG A 182 9.10 23.59 1.47
C ARG A 182 8.27 22.91 2.52
N LEU A 183 8.19 23.44 3.74
CA LEU A 183 7.30 22.94 4.77
C LEU A 183 5.85 23.37 4.55
N ARG A 184 5.65 24.52 3.90
CA ARG A 184 4.33 25.06 3.63
C ARG A 184 3.64 24.39 2.44
N ASP A 185 4.41 24.07 1.39
CA ASP A 185 3.95 23.43 0.15
C ASP A 185 4.75 22.11 -0.05
N PRO A 186 4.41 21.04 0.70
CA PRO A 186 5.16 19.79 0.76
C PRO A 186 5.00 18.90 -0.48
#